data_71581417ecea3e32a8bda4d3909982bc
#
_entry.id   71581417ecea3e32a8bda4d3909982bc
#
_cell.length_a   1.000
_cell.length_b   1.000
_cell.length_c   1.000
_cell.angle_alpha   90.00
_cell.angle_beta   90.00
_cell.angle_gamma   90.00
#
_symmetry.space_group_name_H-M   'P 1'
#
loop_
_entity.id
_entity.type
_entity.pdbx_description
1 polymer ?
#
loop_
_entity_poly.entity_id
_entity_poly.type
_entity_poly.pdbx_seq_one_letter_code
_entity_poly.pdbx_strand_id
1 'polypeptide(L)'
;MHEKPFFAETQQLFAHVRDHNFTDLAALCDDDFGIIDINAEGGTLVIRNRAEWENWFRSLFAQLDAMQAQTWSEITGYEAVQTAEMGYSVVDFDQMLVVGGKRMRFSCLSTIIWKKVDDTWKEARYHSSLLGVQEE
;
A
#
# COMPACT_ATOMS: atom_id res chain seq x y z
N MET A 1 -27.48 2.35 -4.36
CA MET A 1 -26.12 2.85 -4.06
C MET A 1 -25.21 1.65 -3.91
N HIS A 2 -24.11 1.67 -4.61
CA HIS A 2 -23.14 0.57 -4.51
C HIS A 2 -22.09 0.92 -3.50
N GLU A 3 -22.01 0.14 -2.46
CA GLU A 3 -20.92 0.26 -1.51
C GLU A 3 -19.65 -0.27 -2.14
N LYS A 4 -18.54 0.35 -1.77
CA LYS A 4 -17.20 -0.10 -2.15
C LYS A 4 -16.54 -0.66 -0.89
N PRO A 5 -16.61 -1.98 -0.63
CA PRO A 5 -15.99 -2.55 0.57
C PRO A 5 -14.52 -2.18 0.63
N PHE A 6 -14.03 -1.82 1.83
CA PHE A 6 -12.65 -1.50 2.12
C PHE A 6 -12.10 -0.27 1.38
N PHE A 7 -12.95 0.51 0.71
CA PHE A 7 -12.47 1.69 -0.02
C PHE A 7 -11.91 2.75 0.94
N ALA A 8 -12.64 3.01 2.02
CA ALA A 8 -12.18 3.96 3.04
C ALA A 8 -10.87 3.49 3.68
N GLU A 9 -10.76 2.20 4.00
CA GLU A 9 -9.55 1.61 4.57
C GLU A 9 -8.38 1.68 3.59
N THR A 10 -8.65 1.45 2.29
CA THR A 10 -7.62 1.55 1.25
C THR A 10 -7.13 3.00 1.11
N GLN A 11 -8.04 3.97 1.15
CA GLN A 11 -7.66 5.39 1.13
C GLN A 11 -6.82 5.75 2.36
N GLN A 12 -7.19 5.23 3.53
CA GLN A 12 -6.42 5.44 4.76
C GLN A 12 -5.03 4.83 4.65
N LEU A 13 -4.93 3.62 4.11
CA LEU A 13 -3.66 2.94 3.88
C LEU A 13 -2.72 3.83 3.05
N PHE A 14 -3.20 4.31 1.91
CA PHE A 14 -2.40 5.15 1.02
C PHE A 14 -2.07 6.51 1.66
N ALA A 15 -2.99 7.08 2.43
CA ALA A 15 -2.74 8.34 3.14
C ALA A 15 -1.66 8.19 4.20
N HIS A 16 -1.67 7.10 4.95
CA HIS A 16 -0.64 6.85 5.97
C HIS A 16 0.74 6.66 5.33
N VAL A 17 0.81 5.99 4.18
CA VAL A 17 2.06 5.85 3.43
C VAL A 17 2.53 7.22 2.93
N ARG A 18 1.63 8.01 2.35
CA ARG A 18 1.95 9.36 1.86
C ARG A 18 2.52 10.24 2.95
N ASP A 19 1.94 10.18 4.14
CA ASP A 19 2.28 11.06 5.25
C ASP A 19 3.40 10.49 6.12
N HIS A 20 3.94 9.33 5.77
CA HIS A 20 4.94 8.59 6.55
C HIS A 20 4.48 8.33 7.98
N ASN A 21 3.17 8.09 8.14
CA ASN A 21 2.54 7.85 9.44
C ASN A 21 2.63 6.37 9.79
N PHE A 22 3.79 5.95 10.25
CA PHE A 22 4.05 4.53 10.53
C PHE A 22 3.12 3.98 11.62
N THR A 23 2.85 4.75 12.66
CA THR A 23 2.02 4.29 13.79
C THR A 23 0.61 3.89 13.33
N ASP A 24 -0.05 4.75 12.55
CA ASP A 24 -1.40 4.46 12.07
C ASP A 24 -1.39 3.42 10.96
N LEU A 25 -0.36 3.41 10.12
CA LEU A 25 -0.19 2.38 9.10
C LEU A 25 -0.05 1.00 9.75
N ALA A 26 0.78 0.89 10.79
CA ALA A 26 0.97 -0.36 11.51
C ALA A 26 -0.31 -0.82 12.21
N ALA A 27 -1.10 0.11 12.73
CA ALA A 27 -2.36 -0.21 13.40
C ALA A 27 -3.41 -0.78 12.43
N LEU A 28 -3.31 -0.45 11.14
CA LEU A 28 -4.22 -0.94 10.10
C LEU A 28 -3.89 -2.38 9.69
N CYS A 29 -2.70 -2.86 9.96
CA CYS A 29 -2.23 -4.18 9.53
C CYS A 29 -2.51 -5.25 10.59
N ASP A 30 -2.81 -6.46 10.12
CA ASP A 30 -2.96 -7.62 10.99
C ASP A 30 -1.60 -8.03 11.56
N ASP A 31 -1.59 -8.72 12.70
CA ASP A 31 -0.36 -9.23 13.30
C ASP A 31 0.34 -10.24 12.40
N ASP A 32 -0.43 -11.04 11.66
CA ASP A 32 0.10 -11.96 10.65
C ASP A 32 0.06 -11.30 9.28
N PHE A 33 0.98 -10.37 9.05
CA PHE A 33 0.99 -9.58 7.84
C PHE A 33 2.21 -9.86 6.99
N GLY A 34 2.01 -9.86 5.67
CA GLY A 34 3.08 -9.99 4.70
C GLY A 34 2.75 -9.27 3.40
N ILE A 35 3.77 -8.95 2.63
CA ILE A 35 3.59 -8.30 1.33
C ILE A 35 4.45 -8.97 0.26
N ILE A 36 3.97 -8.87 -0.96
CA ILE A 36 4.72 -9.12 -2.18
C ILE A 36 4.63 -7.83 -2.98
N ASP A 37 5.76 -7.23 -3.26
CA ASP A 37 5.80 -5.91 -3.87
C ASP A 37 6.98 -5.82 -4.86
N ILE A 38 7.27 -4.61 -5.30
CA ILE A 38 8.30 -4.32 -6.30
C ILE A 38 9.48 -3.70 -5.56
N ASN A 39 10.68 -4.24 -5.78
CA ASN A 39 11.89 -3.67 -5.19
C ASN A 39 12.44 -2.52 -6.05
N ALA A 40 13.48 -1.85 -5.57
CA ALA A 40 14.05 -0.67 -6.22
C ALA A 40 14.60 -0.97 -7.61
N GLU A 41 14.97 -2.21 -7.89
CA GLU A 41 15.52 -2.65 -9.18
C GLU A 41 14.45 -3.14 -10.15
N GLY A 42 13.16 -3.04 -9.78
CA GLY A 42 12.05 -3.51 -10.60
C GLY A 42 11.76 -5.00 -10.48
N GLY A 43 12.44 -5.69 -9.56
CA GLY A 43 12.19 -7.10 -9.27
C GLY A 43 11.15 -7.29 -8.19
N THR A 44 11.11 -8.48 -7.62
CA THR A 44 10.13 -8.86 -6.60
C THR A 44 10.70 -8.69 -5.20
N LEU A 45 9.94 -8.04 -4.34
CA LEU A 45 10.19 -7.94 -2.92
C LEU A 45 9.21 -8.85 -2.19
N VAL A 46 9.71 -9.73 -1.34
CA VAL A 46 8.85 -10.60 -0.52
C VAL A 46 9.14 -10.36 0.94
N ILE A 47 8.11 -9.94 1.69
CA ILE A 47 8.19 -9.75 3.13
C ILE A 47 7.19 -10.73 3.76
N ARG A 48 7.68 -11.65 4.59
CA ARG A 48 6.89 -12.78 5.04
C ARG A 48 6.26 -12.60 6.42
N ASN A 49 6.73 -11.62 7.19
CA ASN A 49 6.22 -11.42 8.54
C ASN A 49 6.23 -9.95 8.92
N ARG A 50 5.52 -9.65 10.00
CA ARG A 50 5.33 -8.27 10.44
C ARG A 50 6.62 -7.58 10.86
N ALA A 51 7.54 -8.28 11.51
CA ALA A 51 8.79 -7.68 11.94
C ALA A 51 9.64 -7.20 10.76
N GLU A 52 9.72 -8.02 9.70
CA GLU A 52 10.40 -7.62 8.46
C GLU A 52 9.71 -6.41 7.82
N TRP A 53 8.37 -6.41 7.80
CA TRP A 53 7.58 -5.33 7.23
C TRP A 53 7.82 -4.01 7.98
N GLU A 54 7.82 -4.04 9.30
CA GLU A 54 8.05 -2.85 10.11
C GLU A 54 9.44 -2.26 9.85
N ASN A 55 10.45 -3.11 9.81
CA ASN A 55 11.82 -2.67 9.51
C ASN A 55 11.93 -2.06 8.12
N TRP A 56 11.29 -2.69 7.15
CA TRP A 56 11.32 -2.21 5.77
C TRP A 56 10.67 -0.83 5.62
N PHE A 57 9.48 -0.64 6.22
CA PHE A 57 8.79 0.65 6.13
C PHE A 57 9.51 1.75 6.89
N ARG A 58 10.07 1.45 8.05
CA ARG A 58 10.86 2.44 8.79
C ARG A 58 12.06 2.90 7.97
N SER A 59 12.75 1.97 7.33
CA SER A 59 13.89 2.28 6.46
C SER A 59 13.45 3.08 5.24
N LEU A 60 12.34 2.70 4.62
CA LEU A 60 11.80 3.40 3.46
C LEU A 60 11.45 4.84 3.80
N PHE A 61 10.71 5.06 4.88
CA PHE A 61 10.31 6.39 5.29
C PHE A 61 11.52 7.25 5.64
N ALA A 62 12.52 6.69 6.32
CA ALA A 62 13.75 7.41 6.61
C ALA A 62 14.49 7.83 5.34
N GLN A 63 14.56 6.94 4.34
CA GLN A 63 15.20 7.26 3.05
C GLN A 63 14.43 8.34 2.29
N LEU A 64 13.11 8.25 2.26
CA LEU A 64 12.29 9.24 1.57
C LEU A 64 12.40 10.61 2.24
N ASP A 65 12.42 10.66 3.57
CA ASP A 65 12.58 11.90 4.32
C ASP A 65 13.97 12.50 4.06
N ALA A 66 15.01 11.69 4.03
CA ALA A 66 16.38 12.16 3.75
C ALA A 66 16.51 12.75 2.36
N MET A 67 15.79 12.20 1.38
CA MET A 67 15.78 12.71 0.00
C MET A 67 14.79 13.87 -0.21
N GLN A 68 14.01 14.21 0.80
CA GLN A 68 12.92 15.18 0.71
C GLN A 68 11.93 14.81 -0.40
N ALA A 69 11.71 13.51 -0.58
CA ALA A 69 10.82 12.99 -1.59
C ALA A 69 9.37 13.15 -1.16
N GLN A 70 8.49 13.43 -2.14
CA GLN A 70 7.05 13.46 -1.94
C GLN A 70 6.44 12.27 -2.66
N THR A 71 5.56 11.55 -1.99
CA THR A 71 4.86 10.40 -2.57
C THR A 71 3.38 10.49 -2.27
N TRP A 72 2.57 10.01 -3.19
CA TRP A 72 1.13 9.82 -2.98
C TRP A 72 0.61 8.81 -3.99
N SER A 73 -0.58 8.28 -3.74
CA SER A 73 -1.22 7.32 -4.62
C SER A 73 -2.54 7.88 -5.14
N GLU A 74 -2.80 7.69 -6.42
CA GLU A 74 -4.05 8.09 -7.06
C GLU A 74 -4.76 6.83 -7.53
N ILE A 75 -5.94 6.54 -6.95
CA ILE A 75 -6.70 5.34 -7.30
C ILE A 75 -7.41 5.60 -8.63
N THR A 76 -7.18 4.72 -9.61
CA THR A 76 -7.77 4.83 -10.94
C THR A 76 -8.82 3.76 -11.21
N GLY A 77 -8.81 2.65 -10.46
CA GLY A 77 -9.82 1.61 -10.57
C GLY A 77 -9.93 0.84 -9.27
N TYR A 78 -11.13 0.32 -8.97
CA TYR A 78 -11.37 -0.34 -7.70
C TYR A 78 -12.47 -1.37 -7.79
N GLU A 79 -12.19 -2.57 -7.31
CA GLU A 79 -13.17 -3.66 -7.15
C GLU A 79 -12.93 -4.32 -5.79
N ALA A 80 -13.99 -4.80 -5.16
CA ALA A 80 -13.85 -5.47 -3.87
C ALA A 80 -14.97 -6.47 -3.62
N VAL A 81 -14.66 -7.49 -2.82
CA VAL A 81 -15.63 -8.49 -2.36
C VAL A 81 -15.46 -8.62 -0.85
N GLN A 82 -16.57 -8.61 -0.15
CA GLN A 82 -16.60 -8.72 1.30
C GLN A 82 -17.50 -9.87 1.73
N THR A 83 -16.97 -10.71 2.64
CA THR A 83 -17.77 -11.69 3.38
C THR A 83 -17.78 -11.29 4.86
N ALA A 84 -18.33 -12.14 5.74
CA ALA A 84 -18.49 -11.78 7.15
C ALA A 84 -17.16 -11.52 7.86
N GLU A 85 -16.10 -12.26 7.51
CA GLU A 85 -14.85 -12.23 8.24
C GLU A 85 -13.63 -11.90 7.39
N MET A 86 -13.75 -12.01 6.07
CA MET A 86 -12.66 -11.76 5.14
C MET A 86 -13.18 -11.10 3.88
N GLY A 87 -12.26 -10.51 3.15
CA GLY A 87 -12.57 -9.95 1.84
C GLY A 87 -11.30 -9.57 1.13
N TYR A 88 -11.47 -9.03 -0.08
CA TYR A 88 -10.34 -8.54 -0.84
C TYR A 88 -10.74 -7.30 -1.63
N SER A 89 -9.75 -6.47 -1.92
CA SER A 89 -9.89 -5.38 -2.88
C SER A 89 -8.84 -5.53 -3.96
N VAL A 90 -9.22 -5.16 -5.19
CA VAL A 90 -8.32 -5.07 -6.34
C VAL A 90 -8.25 -3.61 -6.71
N VAL A 91 -7.07 -3.02 -6.65
CA VAL A 91 -6.88 -1.57 -6.75
C VAL A 91 -5.92 -1.26 -7.89
N ASP A 92 -6.42 -0.57 -8.91
CA ASP A 92 -5.55 0.08 -9.87
C ASP A 92 -5.20 1.45 -9.33
N PHE A 93 -3.92 1.78 -9.27
CA PHE A 93 -3.51 3.10 -8.78
C PHE A 93 -2.19 3.52 -9.41
N ASP A 94 -1.98 4.83 -9.40
CA ASP A 94 -0.69 5.40 -9.79
C ASP A 94 0.03 5.83 -8.53
N GLN A 95 1.21 5.27 -8.30
CA GLN A 95 2.11 5.72 -7.26
C GLN A 95 2.93 6.87 -7.80
N MET A 96 2.79 8.02 -7.20
CA MET A 96 3.51 9.22 -7.62
C MET A 96 4.73 9.42 -6.73
N LEU A 97 5.81 9.88 -7.35
CA LEU A 97 7.05 10.20 -6.65
C LEU A 97 7.62 11.48 -7.22
N VAL A 98 7.92 12.45 -6.35
CA VAL A 98 8.62 13.67 -6.72
C VAL A 98 9.88 13.76 -5.88
N VAL A 99 11.03 13.77 -6.52
CA VAL A 99 12.32 13.91 -5.87
C VAL A 99 13.29 14.65 -6.79
N GLY A 100 13.99 15.65 -6.24
CA GLY A 100 14.99 16.40 -7.00
C GLY A 100 14.42 17.10 -8.23
N GLY A 101 13.16 17.53 -8.20
CA GLY A 101 12.52 18.19 -9.34
C GLY A 101 11.99 17.23 -10.41
N LYS A 102 12.18 15.93 -10.23
CA LYS A 102 11.65 14.91 -11.15
C LYS A 102 10.35 14.36 -10.60
N ARG A 103 9.39 14.16 -11.49
CA ARG A 103 8.09 13.57 -11.16
C ARG A 103 7.94 12.26 -11.91
N MET A 104 7.71 11.18 -11.17
CA MET A 104 7.56 9.84 -11.73
C MET A 104 6.17 9.31 -11.43
N ARG A 105 5.60 8.59 -12.39
CA ARG A 105 4.31 7.90 -12.24
C ARG A 105 4.55 6.40 -12.43
N PHE A 106 4.23 5.63 -11.40
CA PHE A 106 4.31 4.17 -11.43
C PHE A 106 2.89 3.62 -11.45
N SER A 107 2.48 3.07 -12.58
CA SER A 107 1.14 2.46 -12.70
C SER A 107 1.18 1.08 -12.08
N CYS A 108 0.34 0.86 -11.08
CA CYS A 108 0.36 -0.34 -10.25
C CYS A 108 -1.01 -1.00 -10.18
N LEU A 109 -0.99 -2.29 -9.94
CA LEU A 109 -2.18 -3.08 -9.67
C LEU A 109 -1.93 -3.91 -8.42
N SER A 110 -2.79 -3.76 -7.43
CA SER A 110 -2.64 -4.44 -6.14
C SER A 110 -3.85 -5.26 -5.79
N THR A 111 -3.61 -6.38 -5.13
CA THR A 111 -4.64 -7.15 -4.43
C THR A 111 -4.35 -7.05 -2.93
N ILE A 112 -5.36 -6.64 -2.18
CA ILE A 112 -5.26 -6.52 -0.72
C ILE A 112 -6.27 -7.48 -0.10
N ILE A 113 -5.79 -8.33 0.80
CA ILE A 113 -6.65 -9.24 1.56
C ILE A 113 -6.94 -8.57 2.90
N TRP A 114 -8.22 -8.44 3.22
CA TRP A 114 -8.71 -7.84 4.45
C TRP A 114 -9.28 -8.92 5.35
N LYS A 115 -9.05 -8.77 6.64
CA LYS A 115 -9.49 -9.72 7.66
C LYS A 115 -10.14 -8.96 8.80
N LYS A 116 -11.28 -9.45 9.27
CA LYS A 116 -11.97 -8.83 10.40
C LYS A 116 -11.38 -9.35 11.71
N VAL A 117 -10.89 -8.44 12.54
CA VAL A 117 -10.31 -8.74 13.85
C VAL A 117 -10.95 -7.81 14.86
N ASP A 118 -11.69 -8.36 15.83
CA ASP A 118 -12.36 -7.59 16.87
C ASP A 118 -13.21 -6.44 16.31
N ASP A 119 -14.05 -6.77 15.33
CA ASP A 119 -14.94 -5.84 14.61
C ASP A 119 -14.23 -4.75 13.81
N THR A 120 -12.93 -4.88 13.61
CA THR A 120 -12.13 -3.95 12.79
C THR A 120 -11.52 -4.69 11.62
N TRP A 121 -11.57 -4.07 10.44
CA TRP A 121 -10.93 -4.63 9.26
C TRP A 121 -9.45 -4.30 9.27
N LYS A 122 -8.62 -5.35 9.13
CA LYS A 122 -7.16 -5.24 9.09
C LYS A 122 -6.64 -5.73 7.76
N GLU A 123 -5.59 -5.08 7.27
CA GLU A 123 -4.86 -5.55 6.10
C GLU A 123 -4.04 -6.78 6.49
N ALA A 124 -4.29 -7.91 5.82
CA ALA A 124 -3.63 -9.18 6.14
C ALA A 124 -2.55 -9.54 5.12
N ARG A 125 -2.77 -9.20 3.84
CA ARG A 125 -1.79 -9.44 2.77
C ARG A 125 -1.91 -8.33 1.73
N TYR A 126 -0.80 -8.03 1.11
CA TYR A 126 -0.70 -7.03 0.06
C TYR A 126 0.17 -7.59 -1.05
N HIS A 127 -0.34 -7.58 -2.27
CA HIS A 127 0.43 -8.00 -3.43
C HIS A 127 0.29 -6.94 -4.52
N SER A 128 1.40 -6.39 -4.97
CA SER A 128 1.41 -5.34 -5.98
C SER A 128 2.26 -5.73 -7.17
N SER A 129 1.78 -5.37 -8.36
CA SER A 129 2.53 -5.51 -9.60
C SER A 129 2.68 -4.16 -10.27
N LEU A 130 3.82 -3.96 -10.91
CA LEU A 130 4.11 -2.75 -11.69
C LEU A 130 3.68 -2.97 -13.14
N LEU A 131 2.80 -2.11 -13.63
CA LEU A 131 2.31 -2.19 -15.01
C LEU A 131 3.07 -1.26 -15.96
N GLY A 132 3.60 -0.16 -15.46
CA GLY A 132 4.36 0.77 -16.28
C GLY A 132 4.96 1.90 -15.47
N VAL A 133 5.92 2.60 -16.06
CA VAL A 133 6.60 3.73 -15.44
C VAL A 133 6.68 4.86 -16.45
N GLN A 134 6.33 6.08 -16.03
CA GLN A 134 6.45 7.28 -16.85
C GLN A 134 7.15 8.37 -16.06
N GLU A 135 8.06 9.08 -16.70
CA GLU A 135 8.61 10.32 -16.19
C GLU A 135 7.78 11.47 -16.74
N GLU A 136 7.33 12.35 -15.86
CA GLU A 136 6.51 13.51 -16.25
C GLU A 136 7.28 14.81 -16.17
#